data_c80ff2956bff2413974e2e79ab93976d
#
_entry.id   c80ff2956bff2413974e2e79ab93976d
#
_cell.length_a   1.000
_cell.length_b   1.000
_cell.length_c   1.000
_cell.angle_alpha   90.00
_cell.angle_beta   90.00
_cell.angle_gamma   90.00
#
_symmetry.space_group_name_H-M   'P 1'
#
loop_
_entity.id
_entity.type
_entity.pdbx_description
1 polymer ?
#
loop_
_entity_poly.entity_id
_entity_poly.type
_entity_poly.pdbx_seq_one_letter_code
_entity_poly.pdbx_strand_id
1 'polypeptide(L)'
;PLTYTELRKNFPGHARALIEKNAILLEEKEKEAIDDVNVNIESALQLTSLQQSAMDDINSSLDEVYLLHGITGSGKTEVYLQLAAQALAKHKQVLILVPEISLTPQMIARVSSRFGHALAIYHSGLSDQEKYEQYRKVKTGRASIVVGTRSAVFLPFQNLGLIVMDEEHDNSYKQDNQPAYHCRDVAIWRGHYHRCKVILGSATPSLESYARALKNVYHLVKMNERINQNLPNIQIVSIKENIKKNGHYIITDDLRNKIQERLNKHEQTILLLNRRGYVTQLRCKSCQEVVKCPHCDLAMSYHRDVNRLKCHTCGTEMNVPKECPHCHNRTGFTTMGFGT
;
A
#
# COMPACT_ATOMS: atom_id res chain seq x y z
N PRO A 1 -6.46 41.99 -13.69
CA PRO A 1 -5.13 41.41 -13.50
C PRO A 1 -5.00 40.19 -14.41
N LEU A 2 -3.93 40.21 -15.26
CA LEU A 2 -3.58 39.09 -16.14
C LEU A 2 -2.56 38.21 -15.40
N THR A 3 -2.66 36.91 -15.55
CA THR A 3 -1.59 36.01 -15.10
C THR A 3 -0.34 36.19 -15.96
N TYR A 4 0.84 35.84 -15.41
CA TYR A 4 2.09 35.89 -16.20
C TYR A 4 2.03 35.03 -17.48
N THR A 5 1.31 33.92 -17.43
CA THR A 5 1.11 33.04 -18.60
C THR A 5 0.24 33.69 -19.66
N GLU A 6 -0.83 34.39 -19.27
CA GLU A 6 -1.67 35.15 -20.20
C GLU A 6 -0.92 36.36 -20.78
N LEU A 7 -0.10 37.04 -19.95
CA LEU A 7 0.75 38.13 -20.41
C LEU A 7 1.73 37.63 -21.49
N ARG A 8 2.38 36.49 -21.29
CA ARG A 8 3.27 35.89 -22.31
C ARG A 8 2.53 35.46 -23.57
N LYS A 9 1.30 35.01 -23.47
CA LYS A 9 0.47 34.60 -24.60
C LYS A 9 0.01 35.79 -25.42
N ASN A 10 -0.36 36.90 -24.76
CA ASN A 10 -0.85 38.10 -25.41
C ASN A 10 0.27 39.00 -25.93
N PHE A 11 1.46 38.95 -25.34
CA PHE A 11 2.64 39.75 -25.70
C PHE A 11 3.89 38.85 -25.82
N PRO A 12 3.92 37.99 -26.85
CA PRO A 12 5.04 37.06 -27.02
C PRO A 12 6.34 37.85 -27.31
N GLY A 13 7.36 37.57 -26.48
CA GLY A 13 8.67 38.25 -26.59
C GLY A 13 8.82 39.58 -25.84
N HIS A 14 7.75 40.23 -25.45
CA HIS A 14 7.81 41.56 -24.79
C HIS A 14 7.48 41.54 -23.29
N ALA A 15 6.89 40.48 -22.78
CA ALA A 15 6.45 40.37 -21.37
C ALA A 15 7.58 40.65 -20.37
N ARG A 16 8.78 40.13 -20.63
CA ARG A 16 9.95 40.31 -19.79
C ARG A 16 10.47 41.76 -19.80
N ALA A 17 10.54 42.36 -20.96
CA ALA A 17 10.97 43.75 -21.13
C ALA A 17 10.01 44.76 -20.48
N LEU A 18 8.70 44.48 -20.46
CA LEU A 18 7.69 45.31 -19.80
C LEU A 18 7.83 45.26 -18.29
N ILE A 19 8.21 44.12 -17.74
CA ILE A 19 8.46 43.95 -16.30
C ILE A 19 9.77 44.65 -15.91
N GLU A 20 10.85 44.44 -16.67
CA GLU A 20 12.16 45.06 -16.42
C GLU A 20 12.12 46.59 -16.51
N LYS A 21 11.24 47.14 -17.32
CA LYS A 21 11.00 48.60 -17.45
C LYS A 21 9.98 49.16 -16.45
N ASN A 22 9.54 48.36 -15.46
CA ASN A 22 8.48 48.70 -14.51
C ASN A 22 7.17 49.21 -15.16
N ALA A 23 6.93 48.88 -16.42
CA ALA A 23 5.68 49.20 -17.11
C ALA A 23 4.51 48.31 -16.63
N ILE A 24 4.84 47.18 -16.03
CA ILE A 24 3.90 46.25 -15.43
C ILE A 24 4.48 45.83 -14.07
N LEU A 25 3.68 45.95 -13.00
CA LEU A 25 4.02 45.47 -11.69
C LEU A 25 3.61 44.01 -11.58
N LEU A 26 4.55 43.14 -11.20
CA LEU A 26 4.29 41.77 -10.80
C LEU A 26 3.90 41.75 -9.32
N GLU A 27 2.64 41.48 -9.03
CA GLU A 27 2.21 41.05 -7.70
C GLU A 27 2.18 39.53 -7.67
N GLU A 28 2.99 38.91 -6.84
CA GLU A 28 2.83 37.52 -6.48
C GLU A 28 1.58 37.37 -5.61
N LYS A 29 0.46 37.06 -6.22
CA LYS A 29 -0.73 36.63 -5.49
C LYS A 29 -0.67 35.10 -5.34
N GLU A 30 -0.67 34.67 -4.10
CA GLU A 30 -0.95 33.29 -3.79
C GLU A 30 -2.32 32.94 -4.38
N LYS A 31 -2.36 31.98 -5.29
CA LYS A 31 -3.61 31.40 -5.76
C LYS A 31 -4.23 30.70 -4.55
N GLU A 32 -5.26 31.27 -3.96
CA GLU A 32 -6.10 30.55 -3.03
C GLU A 32 -6.71 29.39 -3.83
N ALA A 33 -6.39 28.18 -3.41
CA ALA A 33 -7.04 26.99 -3.93
C ALA A 33 -8.53 27.14 -3.62
N ILE A 34 -9.37 27.19 -4.66
CA ILE A 34 -10.83 27.21 -4.52
C ILE A 34 -11.19 25.81 -4.04
N ASP A 35 -11.34 25.63 -2.74
CA ASP A 35 -11.83 24.41 -2.11
C ASP A 35 -13.38 24.38 -2.14
N ASP A 36 -13.99 24.68 -3.29
CA ASP A 36 -15.45 24.63 -3.50
C ASP A 36 -15.90 23.24 -3.98
N VAL A 37 -15.73 22.24 -3.15
CA VAL A 37 -16.51 21.01 -3.27
C VAL A 37 -17.48 20.99 -2.10
N ASN A 38 -18.78 21.14 -2.37
CA ASN A 38 -19.83 20.87 -1.40
C ASN A 38 -19.76 19.40 -0.97
N VAL A 39 -19.04 19.13 0.10
CA VAL A 39 -18.93 17.79 0.67
C VAL A 39 -20.08 17.62 1.65
N ASN A 40 -21.03 16.75 1.33
CA ASN A 40 -22.03 16.28 2.30
C ASN A 40 -21.27 15.52 3.41
N ILE A 41 -21.23 16.09 4.61
CA ILE A 41 -20.59 15.45 5.76
C ILE A 41 -21.49 14.34 6.27
N GLU A 42 -21.03 13.11 6.16
CA GLU A 42 -21.72 11.94 6.68
C GLU A 42 -21.54 11.80 8.19
N SER A 43 -22.59 11.37 8.88
CA SER A 43 -22.49 11.04 10.30
C SER A 43 -21.62 9.81 10.55
N ALA A 44 -21.05 9.71 11.76
CA ALA A 44 -20.30 8.55 12.19
C ALA A 44 -21.18 7.28 12.16
N LEU A 45 -20.63 6.17 11.65
CA LEU A 45 -21.28 4.88 11.73
C LEU A 45 -21.35 4.42 13.20
N GLN A 46 -22.42 3.72 13.57
CA GLN A 46 -22.47 3.06 14.86
C GLN A 46 -21.41 1.96 14.91
N LEU A 47 -20.60 1.96 15.98
CA LEU A 47 -19.60 0.93 16.21
C LEU A 47 -20.29 -0.38 16.62
N THR A 48 -19.73 -1.48 16.15
CA THR A 48 -20.04 -2.80 16.72
C THR A 48 -19.46 -2.91 18.15
N SER A 49 -19.94 -3.86 18.93
CA SER A 49 -19.40 -4.09 20.29
C SER A 49 -17.89 -4.32 20.30
N LEU A 50 -17.37 -5.04 19.30
CA LEU A 50 -15.93 -5.29 19.16
C LEU A 50 -15.13 -4.03 18.82
N GLN A 51 -15.66 -3.19 17.93
CA GLN A 51 -15.04 -1.90 17.58
C GLN A 51 -15.06 -0.94 18.78
N GLN A 52 -16.17 -0.91 19.51
CA GLN A 52 -16.28 -0.11 20.73
C GLN A 52 -15.29 -0.56 21.79
N SER A 53 -15.20 -1.88 22.05
CA SER A 53 -14.21 -2.45 22.98
C SER A 53 -12.77 -2.08 22.58
N ALA A 54 -12.43 -2.14 21.29
CA ALA A 54 -11.11 -1.74 20.81
C ALA A 54 -10.84 -0.23 21.02
N MET A 55 -11.86 0.61 20.80
CA MET A 55 -11.79 2.06 21.07
C MET A 55 -11.59 2.36 22.56
N ASP A 56 -12.33 1.68 23.41
CA ASP A 56 -12.26 1.86 24.88
C ASP A 56 -10.91 1.42 25.41
N ASP A 57 -10.38 0.31 24.93
CA ASP A 57 -9.04 -0.19 25.24
C ASP A 57 -7.96 0.84 24.85
N ILE A 58 -7.99 1.34 23.62
CA ILE A 58 -7.05 2.37 23.15
C ILE A 58 -7.20 3.66 23.97
N ASN A 59 -8.41 4.06 24.32
CA ASN A 59 -8.64 5.32 25.02
C ASN A 59 -8.24 5.26 26.50
N SER A 60 -8.44 4.12 27.17
CA SER A 60 -8.14 3.92 28.59
C SER A 60 -6.65 3.69 28.85
N SER A 61 -5.92 3.13 27.90
CA SER A 61 -4.50 2.88 28.02
C SER A 61 -3.66 4.16 27.88
N LEU A 62 -2.56 4.22 28.63
CA LEU A 62 -1.55 5.28 28.58
C LEU A 62 -0.41 4.97 27.59
N ASP A 63 -0.47 3.83 26.93
CA ASP A 63 0.55 3.46 25.94
C ASP A 63 0.58 4.43 24.78
N GLU A 64 1.74 4.56 24.15
CA GLU A 64 1.92 5.46 23.01
C GLU A 64 1.75 4.73 21.66
N VAL A 65 2.13 3.45 21.61
CA VAL A 65 2.09 2.64 20.37
C VAL A 65 1.17 1.44 20.53
N TYR A 66 0.21 1.35 19.64
CA TYR A 66 -0.79 0.28 19.61
C TYR A 66 -0.65 -0.55 18.35
N LEU A 67 -0.72 -1.88 18.48
CA LEU A 67 -0.90 -2.79 17.36
C LEU A 67 -2.37 -3.21 17.32
N LEU A 68 -3.14 -2.62 16.38
CA LEU A 68 -4.52 -3.02 16.13
C LEU A 68 -4.54 -4.20 15.15
N HIS A 69 -4.50 -5.41 15.71
CA HIS A 69 -4.56 -6.65 14.95
C HIS A 69 -6.01 -7.05 14.74
N GLY A 70 -6.53 -6.79 13.57
CA GLY A 70 -7.91 -7.11 13.21
C GLY A 70 -7.99 -7.82 11.87
N ILE A 71 -8.72 -8.93 11.81
CA ILE A 71 -8.90 -9.68 10.56
C ILE A 71 -9.52 -8.80 9.46
N THR A 72 -9.33 -9.19 8.20
CA THR A 72 -9.94 -8.49 7.06
C THR A 72 -11.47 -8.45 7.23
N GLY A 73 -12.06 -7.26 7.10
CA GLY A 73 -13.51 -7.08 7.31
C GLY A 73 -13.94 -6.91 8.77
N SER A 74 -13.01 -6.76 9.73
CA SER A 74 -13.33 -6.40 11.13
C SER A 74 -13.73 -4.94 11.31
N GLY A 75 -13.49 -4.09 10.29
CA GLY A 75 -13.84 -2.67 10.34
C GLY A 75 -12.81 -1.78 11.03
N LYS A 76 -11.52 -2.14 10.99
CA LYS A 76 -10.40 -1.31 11.50
C LYS A 76 -10.48 0.15 11.06
N THR A 77 -10.82 0.38 9.79
CA THR A 77 -10.92 1.73 9.22
C THR A 77 -11.91 2.61 9.98
N GLU A 78 -13.06 2.06 10.44
CA GLU A 78 -14.02 2.85 11.22
C GLU A 78 -13.43 3.24 12.59
N VAL A 79 -12.68 2.35 13.23
CA VAL A 79 -11.96 2.66 14.47
C VAL A 79 -10.98 3.81 14.25
N TYR A 80 -10.21 3.79 13.14
CA TYR A 80 -9.29 4.89 12.80
C TYR A 80 -10.01 6.21 12.62
N LEU A 81 -11.13 6.22 11.88
CA LEU A 81 -11.89 7.43 11.60
C LEU A 81 -12.51 8.01 12.87
N GLN A 82 -12.95 7.17 13.80
CA GLN A 82 -13.50 7.65 15.07
C GLN A 82 -12.41 8.16 16.03
N LEU A 83 -11.25 7.51 16.09
CA LEU A 83 -10.08 8.02 16.81
C LEU A 83 -9.62 9.37 16.21
N ALA A 84 -9.63 9.49 14.88
CA ALA A 84 -9.34 10.73 14.18
C ALA A 84 -10.33 11.84 14.57
N ALA A 85 -11.63 11.54 14.59
CA ALA A 85 -12.66 12.48 15.00
C ALA A 85 -12.44 12.96 16.45
N GLN A 86 -12.08 12.06 17.37
CA GLN A 86 -11.75 12.42 18.76
C GLN A 86 -10.51 13.33 18.86
N ALA A 87 -9.49 13.09 18.04
CA ALA A 87 -8.30 13.94 18.00
C ALA A 87 -8.62 15.34 17.44
N LEU A 88 -9.40 15.40 16.35
CA LEU A 88 -9.84 16.66 15.75
C LEU A 88 -10.74 17.49 16.69
N ALA A 89 -11.63 16.84 17.45
CA ALA A 89 -12.44 17.51 18.47
C ALA A 89 -11.59 18.17 19.58
N LYS A 90 -10.37 17.69 19.80
CA LYS A 90 -9.37 18.29 20.70
C LYS A 90 -8.46 19.30 20.00
N HIS A 91 -8.82 19.77 18.81
CA HIS A 91 -8.01 20.67 17.97
C HIS A 91 -6.62 20.12 17.66
N LYS A 92 -6.47 18.80 17.55
CA LYS A 92 -5.23 18.13 17.16
C LYS A 92 -5.27 17.74 15.69
N GLN A 93 -4.10 17.71 15.06
CA GLN A 93 -3.96 17.21 13.70
C GLN A 93 -3.82 15.68 13.68
N VAL A 94 -4.20 15.06 12.57
CA VAL A 94 -4.19 13.61 12.38
C VAL A 94 -3.43 13.25 11.11
N LEU A 95 -2.58 12.23 11.19
CA LEU A 95 -1.90 11.63 10.05
C LEU A 95 -2.38 10.18 9.87
N ILE A 96 -2.95 9.88 8.72
CA ILE A 96 -3.30 8.52 8.31
C ILE A 96 -2.37 8.11 7.16
N LEU A 97 -1.52 7.14 7.43
CA LEU A 97 -0.61 6.55 6.47
C LEU A 97 -1.25 5.29 5.86
N VAL A 98 -1.24 5.21 4.54
CA VAL A 98 -1.74 4.06 3.80
C VAL A 98 -0.70 3.61 2.77
N PRO A 99 -0.63 2.31 2.40
CA PRO A 99 0.16 1.86 1.26
C PRO A 99 -0.25 2.56 -0.03
N GLU A 100 0.66 2.72 -0.99
CA GLU A 100 0.35 3.37 -2.28
C GLU A 100 -0.83 2.70 -3.01
N ILE A 101 -0.91 1.37 -2.95
CA ILE A 101 -2.00 0.58 -3.55
C ILE A 101 -3.35 0.76 -2.83
N SER A 102 -3.34 1.18 -1.57
CA SER A 102 -4.54 1.39 -0.74
C SER A 102 -5.06 2.83 -0.79
N LEU A 103 -4.28 3.76 -1.36
CA LEU A 103 -4.71 5.15 -1.56
C LEU A 103 -5.65 5.23 -2.77
N THR A 104 -6.79 4.59 -2.65
CA THR A 104 -7.81 4.53 -3.70
C THR A 104 -8.76 5.73 -3.63
N PRO A 105 -9.41 6.08 -4.75
CA PRO A 105 -10.47 7.09 -4.74
C PRO A 105 -11.57 6.82 -3.70
N GLN A 106 -11.86 5.55 -3.43
CA GLN A 106 -12.85 5.15 -2.42
C GLN A 106 -12.39 5.48 -0.99
N MET A 107 -11.12 5.24 -0.67
CA MET A 107 -10.56 5.61 0.65
C MET A 107 -10.56 7.13 0.84
N ILE A 108 -10.14 7.86 -0.19
CA ILE A 108 -10.16 9.32 -0.20
C ILE A 108 -11.60 9.84 -0.02
N ALA A 109 -12.55 9.33 -0.80
CA ALA A 109 -13.95 9.71 -0.69
C ALA A 109 -14.51 9.44 0.71
N ARG A 110 -14.19 8.30 1.32
CA ARG A 110 -14.64 7.94 2.67
C ARG A 110 -14.11 8.89 3.75
N VAL A 111 -12.87 9.35 3.63
CA VAL A 111 -12.30 10.33 4.56
C VAL A 111 -12.87 11.72 4.27
N SER A 112 -13.02 12.10 2.98
CA SER A 112 -13.57 13.38 2.58
C SER A 112 -15.04 13.53 2.99
N SER A 113 -15.88 12.50 2.82
CA SER A 113 -17.29 12.54 3.25
C SER A 113 -17.44 12.73 4.77
N ARG A 114 -16.40 12.33 5.54
CA ARG A 114 -16.42 12.44 7.00
C ARG A 114 -15.85 13.74 7.55
N PHE A 115 -14.80 14.27 6.92
CA PHE A 115 -14.03 15.39 7.45
C PHE A 115 -14.00 16.63 6.55
N GLY A 116 -14.55 16.54 5.35
CA GLY A 116 -14.72 17.69 4.45
C GLY A 116 -13.40 18.36 4.06
N HIS A 117 -13.39 19.69 4.10
CA HIS A 117 -12.27 20.54 3.66
C HIS A 117 -11.03 20.49 4.56
N ALA A 118 -11.13 19.90 5.75
CA ALA A 118 -9.99 19.75 6.66
C ALA A 118 -8.96 18.69 6.18
N LEU A 119 -9.21 18.03 5.04
CA LEU A 119 -8.39 16.94 4.49
C LEU A 119 -7.30 17.46 3.55
N ALA A 120 -6.07 16.99 3.75
CA ALA A 120 -4.99 17.04 2.76
C ALA A 120 -4.63 15.62 2.31
N ILE A 121 -4.28 15.48 1.02
CA ILE A 121 -3.86 14.21 0.44
C ILE A 121 -2.41 14.36 -0.03
N TYR A 122 -1.53 13.41 0.36
CA TYR A 122 -0.12 13.50 0.02
C TYR A 122 0.46 12.17 -0.44
N HIS A 123 0.89 12.10 -1.71
CA HIS A 123 1.48 10.90 -2.31
C HIS A 123 2.49 11.24 -3.41
N SER A 124 3.23 10.21 -3.86
CA SER A 124 4.31 10.34 -4.85
C SER A 124 3.84 10.86 -6.22
N GLY A 125 2.59 10.55 -6.62
CA GLY A 125 2.00 10.93 -7.91
C GLY A 125 1.58 12.40 -8.03
N LEU A 126 1.64 13.19 -6.96
CA LEU A 126 1.37 14.63 -7.03
C LEU A 126 2.53 15.36 -7.72
N SER A 127 2.20 16.39 -8.50
CA SER A 127 3.19 17.36 -9.00
C SER A 127 3.87 18.11 -7.87
N ASP A 128 5.01 18.73 -8.13
CA ASP A 128 5.73 19.47 -7.08
C ASP A 128 4.94 20.67 -6.56
N GLN A 129 4.14 21.30 -7.42
CA GLN A 129 3.23 22.38 -7.01
C GLN A 129 2.13 21.88 -6.09
N GLU A 130 1.47 20.76 -6.43
CA GLU A 130 0.45 20.15 -5.58
C GLU A 130 1.05 19.71 -4.24
N LYS A 131 2.23 19.09 -4.24
CA LYS A 131 2.94 18.73 -3.00
C LYS A 131 3.20 19.96 -2.12
N TYR A 132 3.64 21.05 -2.71
CA TYR A 132 3.88 22.29 -1.99
C TYR A 132 2.58 22.87 -1.40
N GLU A 133 1.48 22.83 -2.14
CA GLU A 133 0.16 23.28 -1.66
C GLU A 133 -0.31 22.43 -0.46
N GLN A 134 -0.22 21.10 -0.55
CA GLN A 134 -0.58 20.22 0.56
C GLN A 134 0.34 20.44 1.77
N TYR A 135 1.65 20.55 1.55
CA TYR A 135 2.62 20.89 2.60
C TYR A 135 2.23 22.19 3.31
N ARG A 136 1.86 23.22 2.55
CA ARG A 136 1.45 24.51 3.09
C ARG A 136 0.15 24.44 3.89
N LYS A 137 -0.86 23.70 3.40
CA LYS A 137 -2.12 23.44 4.13
C LYS A 137 -1.84 22.83 5.51
N VAL A 138 -0.94 21.85 5.57
CA VAL A 138 -0.56 21.20 6.84
C VAL A 138 0.21 22.16 7.75
N LYS A 139 1.20 22.87 7.22
CA LYS A 139 2.05 23.81 7.97
C LYS A 139 1.25 24.97 8.56
N THR A 140 0.25 25.45 7.86
CA THR A 140 -0.59 26.59 8.33
C THR A 140 -1.78 26.13 9.19
N GLY A 141 -1.98 24.82 9.39
CA GLY A 141 -3.11 24.27 10.14
C GLY A 141 -4.44 24.31 9.38
N ARG A 142 -4.45 24.68 8.09
CA ARG A 142 -5.67 24.63 7.24
C ARG A 142 -6.13 23.18 7.03
N ALA A 143 -5.19 22.23 6.94
CA ALA A 143 -5.50 20.80 6.96
C ALA A 143 -5.30 20.26 8.38
N SER A 144 -6.37 19.72 8.94
CA SER A 144 -6.36 19.07 10.25
C SER A 144 -6.17 17.56 10.16
N ILE A 145 -6.50 16.97 9.01
CA ILE A 145 -6.30 15.54 8.73
C ILE A 145 -5.53 15.37 7.43
N VAL A 146 -4.58 14.46 7.42
CA VAL A 146 -3.81 14.10 6.24
C VAL A 146 -3.96 12.61 5.98
N VAL A 147 -4.27 12.25 4.75
CA VAL A 147 -4.15 10.89 4.24
C VAL A 147 -3.01 10.87 3.25
N GLY A 148 -2.04 10.00 3.47
CA GLY A 148 -0.90 9.95 2.55
C GLY A 148 -0.12 8.66 2.60
N THR A 149 0.79 8.54 1.64
CA THR A 149 1.70 7.40 1.55
C THR A 149 2.95 7.64 2.41
N ARG A 150 3.92 6.76 2.33
CA ARG A 150 5.17 6.79 3.12
C ARG A 150 5.76 8.18 3.35
N SER A 151 5.85 9.00 2.30
CA SER A 151 6.46 10.33 2.39
C SER A 151 5.68 11.36 3.21
N ALA A 152 4.39 11.13 3.43
CA ALA A 152 3.55 12.02 4.26
C ALA A 152 4.00 12.07 5.73
N VAL A 153 4.77 11.08 6.18
CA VAL A 153 5.33 11.07 7.54
C VAL A 153 6.23 12.26 7.84
N PHE A 154 6.74 12.96 6.83
CA PHE A 154 7.61 14.15 7.00
C PHE A 154 6.89 15.49 6.91
N LEU A 155 5.58 15.50 6.72
CA LEU A 155 4.82 16.76 6.67
C LEU A 155 4.92 17.56 7.99
N PRO A 156 4.89 18.89 7.92
CA PRO A 156 5.20 19.78 9.06
C PRO A 156 3.98 20.02 9.96
N PHE A 157 3.51 18.99 10.63
CA PHE A 157 2.44 19.13 11.62
C PHE A 157 2.88 19.97 12.80
N GLN A 158 2.03 20.88 13.24
CA GLN A 158 2.26 21.73 14.41
C GLN A 158 1.76 21.10 15.70
N ASN A 159 0.60 20.42 15.63
CA ASN A 159 -0.09 19.88 16.80
C ASN A 159 -0.65 18.48 16.53
N LEU A 160 0.24 17.53 16.21
CA LEU A 160 -0.15 16.17 15.88
C LEU A 160 -0.72 15.45 17.12
N GLY A 161 -1.90 14.84 17.00
CA GLY A 161 -2.60 14.18 18.09
C GLY A 161 -2.85 12.69 17.85
N LEU A 162 -2.71 12.25 16.61
CA LEU A 162 -2.89 10.84 16.24
C LEU A 162 -2.10 10.52 14.97
N ILE A 163 -1.40 9.40 14.97
CA ILE A 163 -0.83 8.79 13.77
C ILE A 163 -1.47 7.42 13.60
N VAL A 164 -2.02 7.15 12.43
CA VAL A 164 -2.51 5.84 12.02
C VAL A 164 -1.66 5.34 10.88
N MET A 165 -1.22 4.10 10.92
CA MET A 165 -0.54 3.42 9.82
C MET A 165 -1.36 2.17 9.49
N ASP A 166 -2.11 2.21 8.39
CA ASP A 166 -2.89 1.06 7.94
C ASP A 166 -2.01 0.09 7.15
N GLU A 167 -2.33 -1.21 7.22
CA GLU A 167 -1.53 -2.30 6.64
C GLU A 167 -0.03 -2.14 6.93
N GLU A 168 0.34 -1.99 8.22
CA GLU A 168 1.70 -1.66 8.69
C GLU A 168 2.79 -2.62 8.19
N HIS A 169 2.38 -3.84 7.79
CA HIS A 169 3.26 -4.87 7.27
C HIS A 169 3.69 -4.65 5.80
N ASP A 170 3.06 -3.68 5.10
CA ASP A 170 3.32 -3.47 3.67
C ASP A 170 4.74 -2.97 3.42
N ASN A 171 5.42 -3.60 2.46
CA ASN A 171 6.80 -3.27 2.11
C ASN A 171 6.99 -1.86 1.53
N SER A 172 5.92 -1.21 1.04
CA SER A 172 6.00 0.16 0.51
C SER A 172 6.38 1.19 1.58
N TYR A 173 6.23 0.85 2.85
CA TYR A 173 6.67 1.69 3.97
C TYR A 173 8.18 1.70 4.19
N LYS A 174 8.91 0.78 3.58
CA LYS A 174 10.38 0.76 3.61
C LYS A 174 10.94 1.54 2.42
N GLN A 175 11.88 2.43 2.67
CA GLN A 175 12.68 3.07 1.63
C GLN A 175 14.09 2.49 1.65
N ASP A 176 14.47 1.82 0.55
CA ASP A 176 15.78 1.23 0.40
C ASP A 176 16.81 2.21 -0.20
N ASN A 177 16.35 3.21 -0.97
CA ASN A 177 17.22 4.26 -1.51
C ASN A 177 17.61 5.27 -0.42
N GLN A 178 18.78 5.91 -0.58
CA GLN A 178 19.26 6.93 0.35
C GLN A 178 18.38 8.22 0.30
N PRO A 179 18.02 8.77 1.46
CA PRO A 179 18.19 8.22 2.82
C PRO A 179 17.28 7.02 3.09
N ALA A 180 17.86 5.90 3.52
CA ALA A 180 17.12 4.70 3.84
C ALA A 180 16.40 4.85 5.20
N TYR A 181 15.10 4.52 5.26
CA TYR A 181 14.31 4.56 6.49
C TYR A 181 13.10 3.63 6.40
N HIS A 182 12.56 3.29 7.55
CA HIS A 182 11.25 2.65 7.65
C HIS A 182 10.23 3.66 8.21
N CYS A 183 9.13 3.86 7.49
CA CYS A 183 8.11 4.84 7.83
C CYS A 183 7.50 4.61 9.23
N ARG A 184 7.33 3.34 9.65
CA ARG A 184 6.87 2.98 10.99
C ARG A 184 7.76 3.55 12.08
N ASP A 185 9.07 3.44 11.93
CA ASP A 185 10.01 3.89 12.95
C ASP A 185 10.00 5.43 13.06
N VAL A 186 9.89 6.12 11.92
CA VAL A 186 9.72 7.58 11.88
C VAL A 186 8.37 7.99 12.51
N ALA A 187 7.29 7.26 12.20
CA ALA A 187 5.97 7.52 12.76
C ALA A 187 5.96 7.38 14.29
N ILE A 188 6.59 6.33 14.81
CA ILE A 188 6.73 6.09 16.27
C ILE A 188 7.56 7.22 16.90
N TRP A 189 8.71 7.57 16.32
CA TRP A 189 9.52 8.68 16.81
C TRP A 189 8.72 9.99 16.85
N ARG A 190 7.93 10.27 15.83
CA ARG A 190 7.04 11.45 15.81
C ARG A 190 5.94 11.36 16.84
N GLY A 191 5.39 10.16 17.08
CA GLY A 191 4.44 9.91 18.16
C GLY A 191 4.99 10.33 19.52
N HIS A 192 6.20 9.91 19.84
CA HIS A 192 6.92 10.31 21.05
C HIS A 192 7.16 11.82 21.09
N TYR A 193 7.65 12.42 20.00
CA TYR A 193 7.93 13.85 19.94
C TYR A 193 6.69 14.70 20.19
N HIS A 194 5.55 14.36 19.57
CA HIS A 194 4.28 15.07 19.72
C HIS A 194 3.44 14.61 20.92
N ARG A 195 3.87 13.58 21.64
CA ARG A 195 3.13 12.91 22.72
C ARG A 195 1.73 12.51 22.26
N CYS A 196 1.65 11.82 21.15
CA CYS A 196 0.40 11.35 20.55
C CYS A 196 0.42 9.85 20.30
N LYS A 197 -0.77 9.26 20.25
CA LYS A 197 -0.94 7.83 20.00
C LYS A 197 -0.59 7.47 18.56
N VAL A 198 0.09 6.32 18.40
CA VAL A 198 0.43 5.72 17.11
C VAL A 198 -0.30 4.38 17.00
N ILE A 199 -1.19 4.26 16.02
CA ILE A 199 -1.96 3.04 15.77
C ILE A 199 -1.39 2.35 14.54
N LEU A 200 -0.80 1.18 14.74
CA LEU A 200 -0.32 0.30 13.69
C LEU A 200 -1.41 -0.73 13.42
N GLY A 201 -2.07 -0.65 12.26
CA GLY A 201 -3.17 -1.53 11.92
C GLY A 201 -2.79 -2.57 10.89
N SER A 202 -3.19 -3.82 11.11
CA SER A 202 -2.99 -4.90 10.14
C SER A 202 -3.89 -6.10 10.41
N ALA A 203 -4.23 -6.83 9.33
CA ALA A 203 -4.82 -8.16 9.44
C ALA A 203 -3.73 -9.25 9.58
N THR A 204 -2.54 -8.97 9.06
CA THR A 204 -1.37 -9.86 9.03
C THR A 204 -0.14 -9.08 9.49
N PRO A 205 -0.02 -8.75 10.79
CA PRO A 205 1.06 -7.91 11.29
C PRO A 205 2.45 -8.44 10.91
N SER A 206 3.40 -7.50 10.72
CA SER A 206 4.80 -7.87 10.55
C SER A 206 5.32 -8.62 11.79
N LEU A 207 6.27 -9.54 11.59
CA LEU A 207 6.84 -10.31 12.69
C LEU A 207 7.45 -9.41 13.76
N GLU A 208 8.06 -8.31 13.35
CA GLU A 208 8.67 -7.33 14.23
C GLU A 208 7.63 -6.63 15.12
N SER A 209 6.53 -6.15 14.53
CA SER A 209 5.46 -5.47 15.27
C SER A 209 4.74 -6.44 16.19
N TYR A 210 4.47 -7.65 15.72
CA TYR A 210 3.80 -8.68 16.53
C TYR A 210 4.68 -9.13 17.69
N ALA A 211 5.99 -9.36 17.47
CA ALA A 211 6.91 -9.71 18.54
C ALA A 211 7.04 -8.59 19.61
N ARG A 212 7.03 -7.32 19.19
CA ARG A 212 7.02 -6.19 20.12
C ARG A 212 5.72 -6.13 20.93
N ALA A 213 4.58 -6.43 20.30
CA ALA A 213 3.30 -6.50 20.99
C ALA A 213 3.25 -7.66 22.01
N LEU A 214 3.77 -8.83 21.67
CA LEU A 214 3.86 -9.96 22.59
C LEU A 214 4.80 -9.69 23.79
N LYS A 215 5.79 -8.80 23.62
CA LYS A 215 6.69 -8.35 24.68
C LYS A 215 6.17 -7.13 25.45
N ASN A 216 4.93 -6.72 25.23
CA ASN A 216 4.31 -5.53 25.82
C ASN A 216 5.08 -4.21 25.53
N VAL A 217 5.84 -4.14 24.42
CA VAL A 217 6.45 -2.90 23.93
C VAL A 217 5.41 -2.09 23.13
N TYR A 218 4.49 -2.77 22.45
CA TYR A 218 3.30 -2.18 21.87
C TYR A 218 2.07 -2.75 22.58
N HIS A 219 1.05 -1.92 22.77
CA HIS A 219 -0.23 -2.38 23.27
C HIS A 219 -0.99 -3.16 22.21
N LEU A 220 -1.31 -4.43 22.47
CA LEU A 220 -1.97 -5.31 21.51
C LEU A 220 -3.48 -5.24 21.64
N VAL A 221 -4.13 -4.64 20.64
CA VAL A 221 -5.60 -4.60 20.54
C VAL A 221 -6.07 -5.60 19.47
N LYS A 222 -6.98 -6.51 19.81
CA LYS A 222 -7.43 -7.57 18.91
C LYS A 222 -8.87 -7.36 18.46
N MET A 223 -9.10 -7.53 17.13
CA MET A 223 -10.42 -7.52 16.50
C MET A 223 -10.60 -8.80 15.68
N ASN A 224 -10.94 -9.90 16.35
CA ASN A 224 -10.91 -11.25 15.76
C ASN A 224 -12.20 -11.65 15.02
N GLU A 225 -13.19 -10.78 14.94
CA GLU A 225 -14.46 -11.07 14.29
C GLU A 225 -14.66 -10.19 13.05
N ARG A 226 -15.33 -10.73 12.06
CA ARG A 226 -15.77 -9.97 10.88
C ARG A 226 -17.14 -9.36 11.14
N ILE A 227 -17.38 -8.17 10.58
CA ILE A 227 -18.72 -7.57 10.58
C ILE A 227 -19.71 -8.49 9.85
N ASN A 228 -19.30 -9.03 8.69
CA ASN A 228 -20.03 -10.08 7.99
C ASN A 228 -19.47 -11.45 8.36
N GLN A 229 -20.27 -12.26 9.05
CA GLN A 229 -19.85 -13.58 9.57
C GLN A 229 -19.66 -14.65 8.50
N ASN A 230 -20.01 -14.38 7.23
CA ASN A 230 -19.85 -15.34 6.14
C ASN A 230 -18.37 -15.52 5.77
N LEU A 231 -17.85 -16.69 6.06
CA LEU A 231 -16.54 -17.11 5.61
C LEU A 231 -16.63 -17.69 4.19
N PRO A 232 -15.65 -17.42 3.30
CA PRO A 232 -15.61 -18.07 2.01
C PRO A 232 -15.34 -19.57 2.16
N ASN A 233 -15.92 -20.37 1.29
CA ASN A 233 -15.57 -21.79 1.20
C ASN A 233 -14.22 -21.93 0.47
N ILE A 234 -13.23 -22.53 1.16
CA ILE A 234 -11.87 -22.70 0.64
C ILE A 234 -11.70 -24.14 0.16
N GLN A 235 -11.35 -24.30 -1.13
CA GLN A 235 -11.01 -25.59 -1.72
C GLN A 235 -9.55 -25.59 -2.14
N ILE A 236 -8.79 -26.58 -1.64
CA ILE A 236 -7.39 -26.79 -2.03
C ILE A 236 -7.35 -27.84 -3.14
N VAL A 237 -6.75 -27.49 -4.28
CA VAL A 237 -6.66 -28.37 -5.44
C VAL A 237 -5.19 -28.65 -5.78
N SER A 238 -4.85 -29.92 -5.97
CA SER A 238 -3.50 -30.34 -6.32
C SER A 238 -3.20 -30.09 -7.81
N ILE A 239 -2.29 -29.16 -8.09
CA ILE A 239 -1.80 -28.90 -9.44
C ILE A 239 -1.09 -30.15 -10.01
N LYS A 240 -0.35 -30.91 -9.18
CA LYS A 240 0.41 -32.11 -9.63
C LYS A 240 -0.49 -33.18 -10.24
N GLU A 241 -1.66 -33.41 -9.66
CA GLU A 241 -2.63 -34.39 -10.17
C GLU A 241 -3.25 -33.96 -11.48
N ASN A 242 -3.55 -32.65 -11.60
CA ASN A 242 -4.12 -32.10 -12.81
C ASN A 242 -3.11 -32.15 -14.00
N ILE A 243 -1.82 -31.90 -13.74
CA ILE A 243 -0.74 -32.03 -14.73
C ILE A 243 -0.65 -33.45 -15.26
N LYS A 244 -0.74 -34.46 -14.39
CA LYS A 244 -0.69 -35.86 -14.78
C LYS A 244 -1.85 -36.26 -15.68
N LYS A 245 -3.04 -35.68 -15.45
CA LYS A 245 -4.25 -36.01 -16.23
C LYS A 245 -4.30 -35.29 -17.58
N ASN A 246 -4.03 -33.99 -17.62
CA ASN A 246 -4.39 -33.12 -18.74
C ASN A 246 -3.24 -32.26 -19.29
N GLY A 247 -2.05 -32.29 -18.69
CA GLY A 247 -0.87 -31.53 -19.16
C GLY A 247 -0.94 -30.02 -18.96
N HIS A 248 -2.03 -29.50 -18.39
CA HIS A 248 -2.18 -28.06 -18.14
C HIS A 248 -1.64 -27.62 -16.77
N TYR A 249 -0.80 -26.58 -16.77
CA TYR A 249 -0.02 -26.13 -15.60
C TYR A 249 -0.59 -24.91 -14.88
N ILE A 250 -1.46 -24.13 -15.54
CA ILE A 250 -1.85 -22.80 -15.05
C ILE A 250 -3.20 -22.85 -14.38
N ILE A 251 -4.19 -23.38 -15.08
CA ILE A 251 -5.57 -23.45 -14.63
C ILE A 251 -5.95 -24.93 -14.54
N THR A 252 -6.28 -25.38 -13.33
CA THR A 252 -6.80 -26.74 -13.14
C THR A 252 -8.21 -26.86 -13.73
N ASP A 253 -8.64 -28.06 -14.07
CA ASP A 253 -10.00 -28.27 -14.58
C ASP A 253 -11.06 -27.83 -13.57
N ASP A 254 -10.83 -28.08 -12.28
CA ASP A 254 -11.71 -27.61 -11.21
C ASP A 254 -11.84 -26.08 -11.23
N LEU A 255 -10.71 -25.36 -11.34
CA LEU A 255 -10.73 -23.91 -11.42
C LEU A 255 -11.44 -23.43 -12.69
N ARG A 256 -11.17 -24.06 -13.84
CA ARG A 256 -11.84 -23.73 -15.11
C ARG A 256 -13.35 -23.91 -15.02
N ASN A 257 -13.80 -25.02 -14.45
CA ASN A 257 -15.23 -25.31 -14.27
C ASN A 257 -15.88 -24.29 -13.34
N LYS A 258 -15.20 -23.89 -12.24
CA LYS A 258 -15.69 -22.85 -11.33
C LYS A 258 -15.77 -21.48 -11.99
N ILE A 259 -14.77 -21.11 -12.79
CA ILE A 259 -14.81 -19.86 -13.57
C ILE A 259 -16.01 -19.89 -14.53
N GLN A 260 -16.19 -20.99 -15.28
CA GLN A 260 -17.31 -21.11 -16.23
C GLN A 260 -18.67 -21.06 -15.53
N GLU A 261 -18.80 -21.70 -14.35
CA GLU A 261 -20.00 -21.66 -13.54
C GLU A 261 -20.34 -20.21 -13.12
N ARG A 262 -19.34 -19.42 -12.70
CA ARG A 262 -19.54 -18.01 -12.31
C ARG A 262 -19.92 -17.15 -13.51
N LEU A 263 -19.26 -17.35 -14.65
CA LEU A 263 -19.58 -16.64 -15.89
C LEU A 263 -21.02 -16.90 -16.34
N ASN A 264 -21.46 -18.16 -16.28
CA ASN A 264 -22.84 -18.51 -16.64
C ASN A 264 -23.88 -17.86 -15.73
N LYS A 265 -23.50 -17.53 -14.48
CA LYS A 265 -24.34 -16.82 -13.51
C LYS A 265 -24.18 -15.30 -13.58
N HIS A 266 -23.43 -14.77 -14.53
CA HIS A 266 -23.06 -13.35 -14.62
C HIS A 266 -22.36 -12.81 -13.36
N GLU A 267 -21.63 -13.67 -12.65
CA GLU A 267 -20.85 -13.32 -11.47
C GLU A 267 -19.38 -13.04 -11.85
N GLN A 268 -18.67 -12.29 -11.01
CA GLN A 268 -17.28 -11.95 -11.21
C GLN A 268 -16.34 -13.01 -10.63
N THR A 269 -15.17 -13.14 -11.24
CA THR A 269 -14.08 -14.02 -10.76
C THR A 269 -12.80 -13.20 -10.62
N ILE A 270 -12.15 -13.29 -9.45
CA ILE A 270 -10.84 -12.67 -9.21
C ILE A 270 -9.80 -13.77 -9.25
N LEU A 271 -8.83 -13.65 -10.16
CA LEU A 271 -7.68 -14.54 -10.26
C LEU A 271 -6.46 -13.87 -9.64
N LEU A 272 -5.93 -14.47 -8.56
CA LEU A 272 -4.71 -13.99 -7.92
C LEU A 272 -3.51 -14.77 -8.45
N LEU A 273 -2.64 -14.09 -9.20
CA LEU A 273 -1.35 -14.62 -9.63
C LEU A 273 -0.24 -13.87 -8.87
N ASN A 274 0.33 -14.51 -7.86
CA ASN A 274 1.29 -13.86 -6.93
C ASN A 274 2.71 -13.72 -7.47
N ARG A 275 2.90 -13.69 -8.80
CA ARG A 275 4.25 -13.57 -9.38
C ARG A 275 4.28 -12.52 -10.47
N ARG A 276 5.06 -11.45 -10.25
CA ARG A 276 5.37 -10.45 -11.27
C ARG A 276 6.57 -10.91 -12.08
N GLY A 277 6.53 -10.72 -13.40
CA GLY A 277 7.63 -10.94 -14.32
C GLY A 277 7.77 -12.39 -14.82
N TYR A 278 8.32 -12.51 -16.00
CA TYR A 278 8.53 -13.78 -16.71
C TYR A 278 9.81 -14.45 -16.22
N VAL A 279 9.75 -15.11 -15.07
CA VAL A 279 10.88 -15.94 -14.62
C VAL A 279 10.62 -17.37 -15.06
N THR A 280 11.26 -17.77 -16.14
CA THR A 280 11.15 -19.12 -16.67
C THR A 280 12.14 -20.01 -15.92
N GLN A 281 11.62 -21.00 -15.21
CA GLN A 281 12.45 -22.06 -14.62
C GLN A 281 12.39 -23.28 -15.54
N LEU A 282 13.49 -24.00 -15.62
CA LEU A 282 13.51 -25.29 -16.31
C LEU A 282 13.17 -26.40 -15.32
N ARG A 283 12.15 -27.20 -15.65
CA ARG A 283 11.74 -28.37 -14.89
C ARG A 283 11.92 -29.64 -15.73
N CYS A 284 12.51 -30.65 -15.13
CA CYS A 284 12.65 -31.94 -15.78
C CYS A 284 11.28 -32.57 -16.12
N LYS A 285 11.11 -33.06 -17.35
CA LYS A 285 9.87 -33.69 -17.76
C LYS A 285 9.62 -35.03 -17.06
N SER A 286 10.67 -35.69 -16.59
CA SER A 286 10.58 -37.01 -15.93
C SER A 286 10.33 -36.87 -14.43
N CYS A 287 11.24 -36.29 -13.67
CA CYS A 287 11.14 -36.21 -12.20
C CYS A 287 10.45 -34.96 -11.67
N GLN A 288 10.13 -33.99 -12.53
CA GLN A 288 9.48 -32.72 -12.17
C GLN A 288 10.32 -31.80 -11.27
N GLU A 289 11.58 -32.12 -11.00
CA GLU A 289 12.49 -31.25 -10.26
C GLU A 289 12.96 -30.07 -11.12
N VAL A 290 13.17 -28.91 -10.47
CA VAL A 290 13.70 -27.71 -11.10
C VAL A 290 15.23 -27.78 -11.18
N VAL A 291 15.81 -27.17 -12.20
CA VAL A 291 17.28 -27.03 -12.27
C VAL A 291 17.73 -26.00 -11.24
N LYS A 292 18.56 -26.45 -10.31
CA LYS A 292 19.06 -25.64 -9.19
C LYS A 292 20.49 -25.13 -9.43
N CYS A 293 20.82 -24.03 -8.82
CA CYS A 293 22.16 -23.49 -8.80
C CYS A 293 23.09 -24.40 -7.97
N PRO A 294 24.27 -24.80 -8.50
CA PRO A 294 25.19 -25.65 -7.77
C PRO A 294 25.80 -25.02 -6.52
N HIS A 295 25.78 -23.69 -6.41
CA HIS A 295 26.34 -22.96 -5.27
C HIS A 295 25.30 -22.54 -4.22
N CYS A 296 24.06 -22.26 -4.63
CA CYS A 296 23.04 -21.72 -3.75
C CYS A 296 21.89 -22.70 -3.46
N ASP A 297 21.82 -23.81 -4.18
CA ASP A 297 20.70 -24.77 -4.17
C ASP A 297 19.32 -24.14 -4.49
N LEU A 298 19.30 -22.93 -5.05
CA LEU A 298 18.10 -22.22 -5.46
C LEU A 298 17.78 -22.49 -6.94
N ALA A 299 16.49 -22.47 -7.29
CA ALA A 299 16.07 -22.62 -8.68
C ALA A 299 16.67 -21.52 -9.57
N MET A 300 17.30 -21.92 -10.70
CA MET A 300 17.88 -20.98 -11.65
C MET A 300 16.81 -20.44 -12.61
N SER A 301 16.97 -19.17 -12.99
CA SER A 301 16.15 -18.52 -14.01
C SER A 301 16.67 -18.82 -15.41
N TYR A 302 15.78 -19.25 -16.29
CA TYR A 302 16.10 -19.50 -17.69
C TYR A 302 15.87 -18.25 -18.53
N HIS A 303 16.93 -17.76 -19.16
CA HIS A 303 16.91 -16.65 -20.11
C HIS A 303 16.80 -17.19 -21.52
N ARG A 304 15.63 -17.05 -22.12
CA ARG A 304 15.29 -17.68 -23.41
C ARG A 304 16.07 -17.05 -24.57
N ASP A 305 16.34 -15.76 -24.50
CA ASP A 305 17.07 -14.95 -25.49
C ASP A 305 18.50 -15.42 -25.66
N VAL A 306 19.17 -15.80 -24.58
CA VAL A 306 20.57 -16.29 -24.59
C VAL A 306 20.69 -17.79 -24.36
N ASN A 307 19.57 -18.50 -24.20
CA ASN A 307 19.49 -19.94 -23.91
C ASN A 307 20.40 -20.38 -22.74
N ARG A 308 20.40 -19.58 -21.65
CA ARG A 308 21.21 -19.83 -20.45
C ARG A 308 20.38 -19.81 -19.18
N LEU A 309 20.91 -20.49 -18.16
CA LEU A 309 20.42 -20.45 -16.80
C LEU A 309 21.28 -19.45 -15.98
N LYS A 310 20.61 -18.58 -15.20
CA LYS A 310 21.26 -17.62 -14.33
C LYS A 310 20.71 -17.70 -12.91
N CYS A 311 21.57 -17.74 -11.93
CA CYS A 311 21.23 -17.59 -10.54
C CYS A 311 21.23 -16.10 -10.15
N HIS A 312 20.08 -15.55 -9.78
CA HIS A 312 20.00 -14.13 -9.39
C HIS A 312 20.57 -13.84 -7.99
N THR A 313 20.91 -14.88 -7.22
CA THR A 313 21.47 -14.72 -5.88
C THR A 313 22.99 -14.61 -5.91
N CYS A 314 23.68 -15.50 -6.63
CA CYS A 314 25.15 -15.52 -6.68
C CYS A 314 25.73 -15.12 -8.06
N GLY A 315 24.89 -14.84 -9.05
CA GLY A 315 25.31 -14.47 -10.40
C GLY A 315 25.81 -15.63 -11.27
N THR A 316 25.85 -16.87 -10.75
CA THR A 316 26.30 -18.04 -11.54
C THR A 316 25.47 -18.23 -12.80
N GLU A 317 26.16 -18.37 -13.93
CA GLU A 317 25.55 -18.69 -15.23
C GLU A 317 26.00 -20.07 -15.70
N MET A 318 25.07 -20.83 -16.28
CA MET A 318 25.36 -22.13 -16.87
C MET A 318 24.52 -22.38 -18.12
N ASN A 319 25.00 -23.26 -18.97
CA ASN A 319 24.21 -23.73 -20.12
C ASN A 319 23.06 -24.64 -19.64
N VAL A 320 22.01 -24.73 -20.45
CA VAL A 320 20.95 -25.71 -20.21
C VAL A 320 21.55 -27.13 -20.21
N PRO A 321 21.41 -27.91 -19.14
CA PRO A 321 22.00 -29.23 -19.06
C PRO A 321 21.34 -30.19 -20.08
N LYS A 322 22.13 -31.07 -20.66
CA LYS A 322 21.64 -32.07 -21.64
C LYS A 322 20.85 -33.21 -20.98
N GLU A 323 21.10 -33.41 -19.67
CA GLU A 323 20.41 -34.40 -18.85
C GLU A 323 20.03 -33.78 -17.51
N CYS A 324 19.00 -34.32 -16.87
CA CYS A 324 18.55 -33.81 -15.59
C CYS A 324 19.59 -34.03 -14.52
N PRO A 325 20.06 -32.99 -13.78
CA PRO A 325 21.03 -33.17 -12.71
C PRO A 325 20.55 -34.04 -11.54
N HIS A 326 19.23 -34.22 -11.39
CA HIS A 326 18.64 -34.99 -10.30
C HIS A 326 18.37 -36.47 -10.69
N CYS A 327 17.74 -36.74 -11.82
CA CYS A 327 17.33 -38.10 -12.20
C CYS A 327 18.11 -38.64 -13.41
N HIS A 328 19.07 -37.92 -13.96
CA HIS A 328 19.90 -38.28 -15.11
C HIS A 328 19.15 -38.64 -16.39
N ASN A 329 17.86 -38.31 -16.43
CA ASN A 329 17.04 -38.58 -17.60
C ASN A 329 17.26 -37.52 -18.69
N ARG A 330 17.23 -37.94 -19.97
CA ARG A 330 17.43 -37.11 -21.17
C ARG A 330 16.15 -36.71 -21.87
N THR A 331 14.99 -36.89 -21.23
CA THR A 331 13.67 -36.52 -21.81
C THR A 331 13.47 -35.02 -22.03
N GLY A 332 14.44 -34.21 -21.55
CA GLY A 332 14.45 -32.74 -21.68
C GLY A 332 13.68 -32.04 -20.57
N PHE A 333 13.58 -30.73 -20.76
CA PHE A 333 12.99 -29.81 -19.77
C PHE A 333 11.76 -29.12 -20.33
N THR A 334 10.85 -28.74 -19.44
CA THR A 334 9.76 -27.79 -19.72
C THR A 334 10.07 -26.48 -19.05
N THR A 335 9.75 -25.39 -19.71
CA THR A 335 9.80 -24.07 -19.11
C THR A 335 8.59 -23.89 -18.19
N MET A 336 8.83 -23.49 -16.95
CA MET A 336 7.77 -23.10 -16.04
C MET A 336 8.02 -21.66 -15.59
N GLY A 337 7.05 -20.84 -15.80
CA GLY A 337 7.04 -19.46 -15.37
C GLY A 337 5.82 -18.80 -15.99
N PHE A 338 5.08 -18.09 -15.16
CA PHE A 338 3.93 -17.31 -15.57
C PHE A 338 4.19 -15.89 -15.11
N GLY A 339 4.24 -15.00 -16.04
CA GLY A 339 4.24 -13.57 -15.83
C GLY A 339 3.29 -12.95 -16.83
N THR A 340 2.55 -11.98 -16.40
CA THR A 340 1.82 -11.06 -17.26
C THR A 340 2.76 -10.03 -17.80
#